data_17808a15a41a1d3fc0f5e865d72f8df5
#
_entry.id   17808a15a41a1d3fc0f5e865d72f8df5
#
_cell.length_a   1.000
_cell.length_b   1.000
_cell.length_c   1.000
_cell.angle_alpha   90.00
_cell.angle_beta   90.00
_cell.angle_gamma   90.00
#
_symmetry.space_group_name_H-M   'P 1'
#
loop_
_entity.id
_entity.type
_entity.pdbx_description
1 polymer ?
#
loop_
_entity_poly.entity_id
_entity_poly.type
_entity_poly.pdbx_seq_one_letter_code
_entity_poly.pdbx_strand_id
1 'polypeptide(L)'
;MGDGVSALQVTPGAVRLAGLTLGYDRHPAVHHLDGTIPPGDLLALVGPNGAGKSTLLKGLVGEIPCLDGQILRGVPREAIAYLPQADEIDRSFPLSVLDLAGMGLWHRSGPWRSLRGERAHILEALRAVGLSGFEERQIGTLSGGQFQRALFARLILQDAAVILLDEPFTGIDARTVDDLLALIGRWHGQGRTVVAALHDLAQVRAHFPSTLLLAREPVAWGPTAAVLSPGNLARAARLSEAWDEDAAVCARDHAHGPAAPGQPHGTGQDDGTGGSAQDHGHDHAHAPGGHRHAHPHHRHGDAA
;
A
#
# COMPACT_ATOMS: atom_id res chain seq x y z
N MET A 1 23.89 -2.68 34.78
CA MET A 1 24.51 -2.17 33.56
C MET A 1 23.40 -2.22 32.50
N GLY A 2 22.89 -1.03 32.17
CA GLY A 2 21.75 -0.93 31.27
C GLY A 2 22.24 -1.01 29.85
N ASP A 3 21.76 -2.01 29.12
CA ASP A 3 21.93 -2.09 27.68
C ASP A 3 21.11 -0.96 27.03
N GLY A 4 21.85 0.06 26.55
CA GLY A 4 21.28 1.19 25.86
C GLY A 4 20.60 0.71 24.57
N VAL A 5 19.28 0.72 24.55
CA VAL A 5 18.50 0.72 23.30
C VAL A 5 18.94 1.99 22.57
N SER A 6 19.86 1.83 21.62
CA SER A 6 20.24 2.90 20.71
C SER A 6 18.96 3.40 20.05
N ALA A 7 18.47 4.54 20.47
CA ALA A 7 17.31 5.18 19.85
C ALA A 7 17.62 5.28 18.35
N LEU A 8 16.86 4.55 17.54
CA LEU A 8 16.99 4.56 16.08
C LEU A 8 16.64 5.98 15.61
N GLN A 9 17.65 6.84 15.51
CA GLN A 9 17.47 8.20 15.01
C GLN A 9 17.20 8.15 13.52
N VAL A 10 16.12 8.78 13.08
CA VAL A 10 15.80 8.96 11.66
C VAL A 10 16.23 10.36 11.24
N THR A 11 16.88 10.46 10.09
CA THR A 11 17.25 11.76 9.50
C THR A 11 15.98 12.58 9.24
N PRO A 12 15.95 13.90 9.56
CA PRO A 12 14.82 14.76 9.20
C PRO A 12 14.44 14.61 7.72
N GLY A 13 13.16 14.44 7.45
CA GLY A 13 12.64 14.24 6.08
C GLY A 13 12.70 12.80 5.57
N ALA A 14 13.48 11.90 6.17
CA ALA A 14 13.55 10.50 5.78
C ALA A 14 12.41 9.67 6.38
N VAL A 15 12.10 8.51 5.75
CA VAL A 15 11.25 7.48 6.33
C VAL A 15 12.04 6.18 6.41
N ARG A 16 12.27 5.68 7.63
CA ARG A 16 12.99 4.42 7.87
C ARG A 16 12.02 3.30 8.22
N LEU A 17 12.20 2.17 7.59
CA LEU A 17 11.49 0.93 7.82
C LEU A 17 12.44 -0.02 8.55
N ALA A 18 12.01 -0.58 9.67
CA ALA A 18 12.85 -1.45 10.49
C ALA A 18 12.10 -2.74 10.79
N GLY A 19 12.45 -3.84 10.13
CA GLY A 19 11.83 -5.15 10.25
C GLY A 19 10.33 -5.14 9.99
N LEU A 20 9.87 -4.26 9.12
CA LEU A 20 8.46 -3.91 8.96
C LEU A 20 7.64 -5.07 8.41
N THR A 21 6.57 -5.43 9.11
CA THR A 21 5.51 -6.33 8.65
C THR A 21 4.17 -5.61 8.74
N LEU A 22 3.44 -5.57 7.61
CA LEU A 22 2.14 -4.93 7.49
C LEU A 22 1.10 -5.91 6.95
N GLY A 23 -0.15 -5.77 7.37
CA GLY A 23 -1.25 -6.60 6.89
C GLY A 23 -2.58 -6.29 7.57
N TYR A 24 -3.57 -7.12 7.27
CA TYR A 24 -4.93 -7.04 7.81
C TYR A 24 -5.28 -8.33 8.54
N ASP A 25 -6.02 -8.25 9.65
CA ASP A 25 -6.53 -9.41 10.41
C ASP A 25 -5.46 -10.47 10.72
N ARG A 26 -4.23 -10.03 11.04
CA ARG A 26 -3.03 -10.89 11.24
C ARG A 26 -2.53 -11.62 9.99
N HIS A 27 -3.06 -11.31 8.80
CA HIS A 27 -2.54 -11.83 7.54
C HIS A 27 -1.55 -10.81 6.96
N PRO A 28 -0.25 -11.12 6.98
CA PRO A 28 0.75 -10.20 6.47
C PRO A 28 0.64 -10.06 4.95
N ALA A 29 0.64 -8.82 4.47
CA ALA A 29 0.70 -8.47 3.05
C ALA A 29 2.09 -7.96 2.64
N VAL A 30 2.87 -7.45 3.61
CA VAL A 30 4.28 -7.08 3.47
C VAL A 30 5.04 -7.67 4.64
N HIS A 31 6.17 -8.34 4.35
CA HIS A 31 6.99 -9.03 5.34
C HIS A 31 8.41 -8.47 5.41
N HIS A 32 8.94 -8.30 6.61
CA HIS A 32 10.36 -8.09 6.93
C HIS A 32 11.05 -7.03 6.06
N LEU A 33 10.37 -5.90 5.84
CA LEU A 33 10.91 -4.83 5.01
C LEU A 33 11.83 -3.93 5.84
N ASP A 34 13.11 -3.94 5.48
CA ASP A 34 14.14 -3.05 6.02
C ASP A 34 14.62 -2.08 4.95
N GLY A 35 14.79 -0.81 5.32
CA GLY A 35 15.32 0.19 4.40
C GLY A 35 15.02 1.61 4.82
N THR A 36 15.47 2.55 4.01
CA THR A 36 15.24 3.99 4.23
C THR A 36 14.88 4.66 2.92
N ILE A 37 13.81 5.42 2.92
CA ILE A 37 13.46 6.36 1.86
C ILE A 37 14.11 7.70 2.25
N PRO A 38 15.14 8.13 1.52
CA PRO A 38 15.82 9.39 1.84
C PRO A 38 14.93 10.61 1.56
N PRO A 39 15.22 11.77 2.18
CA PRO A 39 14.53 13.00 1.86
C PRO A 39 14.71 13.36 0.38
N GLY A 40 13.66 13.80 -0.26
CA GLY A 40 13.70 14.22 -1.67
C GLY A 40 13.85 13.06 -2.66
N ASP A 41 13.67 11.81 -2.26
CA ASP A 41 13.69 10.67 -3.19
C ASP A 41 12.45 10.64 -4.09
N LEU A 42 12.62 10.14 -5.30
CA LEU A 42 11.54 9.82 -6.25
C LEU A 42 11.55 8.31 -6.46
N LEU A 43 10.76 7.61 -5.64
CA LEU A 43 10.74 6.16 -5.53
C LEU A 43 9.53 5.56 -6.23
N ALA A 44 9.74 4.65 -7.17
CA ALA A 44 8.70 3.78 -7.69
C ALA A 44 8.56 2.54 -6.81
N LEU A 45 7.34 2.21 -6.41
CA LEU A 45 6.98 0.95 -5.78
C LEU A 45 6.36 0.05 -6.83
N VAL A 46 7.05 -1.03 -7.17
CA VAL A 46 6.70 -1.95 -8.27
C VAL A 46 6.51 -3.35 -7.73
N GLY A 47 5.64 -4.11 -8.35
CA GLY A 47 5.40 -5.52 -8.00
C GLY A 47 4.10 -6.03 -8.60
N PRO A 48 3.87 -7.34 -8.62
CA PRO A 48 2.63 -7.94 -9.10
C PRO A 48 1.41 -7.47 -8.28
N ASN A 49 0.21 -7.79 -8.77
CA ASN A 49 -1.00 -7.57 -7.99
C ASN A 49 -0.95 -8.41 -6.71
N GLY A 50 -1.43 -7.85 -5.60
CA GLY A 50 -1.33 -8.52 -4.30
C GLY A 50 0.07 -8.48 -3.65
N ALA A 51 1.07 -7.80 -4.24
CA ALA A 51 2.41 -7.68 -3.68
C ALA A 51 2.51 -6.85 -2.38
N GLY A 52 1.42 -6.21 -1.96
CA GLY A 52 1.40 -5.37 -0.74
C GLY A 52 1.73 -3.89 -0.99
N LYS A 53 1.72 -3.41 -2.24
CA LYS A 53 2.04 -1.99 -2.58
C LYS A 53 1.14 -0.99 -1.84
N SER A 54 -0.17 -1.11 -1.99
CA SER A 54 -1.17 -0.24 -1.32
C SER A 54 -1.09 -0.39 0.21
N THR A 55 -0.87 -1.61 0.71
CA THR A 55 -0.67 -1.87 2.13
C THR A 55 0.56 -1.14 2.68
N LEU A 56 1.67 -1.14 1.93
CA LEU A 56 2.86 -0.38 2.32
C LEU A 56 2.57 1.12 2.35
N LEU A 57 1.92 1.68 1.33
CA LEU A 57 1.56 3.10 1.30
C LEU A 57 0.62 3.48 2.45
N LYS A 58 -0.41 2.65 2.75
CA LYS A 58 -1.33 2.84 3.90
C LYS A 58 -0.58 2.75 5.25
N GLY A 59 0.40 1.88 5.36
CA GLY A 59 1.30 1.84 6.52
C GLY A 59 2.16 3.10 6.64
N LEU A 60 2.74 3.57 5.53
CA LEU A 60 3.57 4.79 5.51
C LEU A 60 2.79 6.03 5.94
N VAL A 61 1.54 6.20 5.54
CA VAL A 61 0.68 7.30 6.00
C VAL A 61 0.12 7.06 7.41
N GLY A 62 0.16 5.81 7.91
CA GLY A 62 -0.32 5.41 9.23
C GLY A 62 -1.82 5.13 9.29
N GLU A 63 -2.45 4.74 8.18
CA GLU A 63 -3.84 4.26 8.14
C GLU A 63 -3.99 2.86 8.73
N ILE A 64 -2.93 2.03 8.61
CA ILE A 64 -2.89 0.70 9.19
C ILE A 64 -1.74 0.57 10.18
N PRO A 65 -1.91 -0.20 11.28
CA PRO A 65 -0.85 -0.46 12.25
C PRO A 65 0.19 -1.44 11.68
N CYS A 66 1.43 -1.38 12.22
CA CYS A 66 2.42 -2.41 11.99
C CYS A 66 2.03 -3.68 12.75
N LEU A 67 2.10 -4.85 12.10
CA LEU A 67 1.98 -6.15 12.75
C LEU A 67 3.28 -6.51 13.49
N ASP A 68 4.44 -6.14 12.91
CA ASP A 68 5.76 -6.27 13.52
C ASP A 68 6.68 -5.18 12.97
N GLY A 69 7.77 -4.89 13.70
CA GLY A 69 8.70 -3.82 13.33
C GLY A 69 8.13 -2.42 13.51
N GLN A 70 8.69 -1.46 12.82
CA GLN A 70 8.27 -0.06 12.97
C GLN A 70 8.57 0.81 11.75
N ILE A 71 7.78 1.89 11.60
CA ILE A 71 8.02 2.97 10.63
C ILE A 71 8.43 4.22 11.40
N LEU A 72 9.67 4.65 11.22
CA LEU A 72 10.20 5.88 11.80
C LEU A 72 10.11 6.99 10.75
N ARG A 73 9.30 8.00 11.03
CA ARG A 73 9.06 9.13 10.12
C ARG A 73 9.85 10.34 10.59
N GLY A 74 10.74 10.85 9.76
CA GLY A 74 11.48 12.10 9.99
C GLY A 74 10.67 13.36 9.69
N VAL A 75 9.35 13.20 9.46
CA VAL A 75 8.36 14.26 9.27
C VAL A 75 7.12 13.98 10.12
N PRO A 76 6.37 15.01 10.54
CA PRO A 76 5.08 14.82 11.18
C PRO A 76 4.07 14.22 10.18
N ARG A 77 3.05 13.53 10.71
CA ARG A 77 2.05 12.83 9.87
C ARG A 77 1.31 13.78 8.93
N GLU A 78 1.08 15.00 9.36
CA GLU A 78 0.40 16.06 8.61
C GLU A 78 1.21 16.52 7.38
N ALA A 79 2.50 16.27 7.37
CA ALA A 79 3.39 16.53 6.24
C ALA A 79 3.48 15.36 5.24
N ILE A 80 2.64 14.33 5.39
CA ILE A 80 2.52 13.21 4.48
C ILE A 80 1.16 13.30 3.78
N ALA A 81 1.17 13.44 2.46
CA ALA A 81 -0.02 13.37 1.62
C ALA A 81 -0.19 11.97 1.03
N TYR A 82 -1.42 11.48 0.98
CA TYR A 82 -1.74 10.20 0.36
C TYR A 82 -2.84 10.35 -0.68
N LEU A 83 -2.61 9.78 -1.84
CA LEU A 83 -3.57 9.60 -2.91
C LEU A 83 -3.90 8.12 -3.00
N PRO A 84 -5.08 7.68 -2.55
CA PRO A 84 -5.54 6.30 -2.72
C PRO A 84 -5.89 6.02 -4.18
N GLN A 85 -6.14 4.77 -4.51
CA GLN A 85 -6.66 4.38 -5.82
C GLN A 85 -7.99 5.09 -6.09
N ALA A 86 -8.21 5.51 -7.35
CA ALA A 86 -9.37 6.34 -7.70
C ALA A 86 -10.72 5.60 -7.53
N ASP A 87 -10.73 4.29 -7.59
CA ASP A 87 -11.88 3.41 -7.36
C ASP A 87 -12.22 3.23 -5.88
N GLU A 88 -11.29 3.46 -4.97
CA GLU A 88 -11.56 3.48 -3.52
C GLU A 88 -12.35 4.74 -3.09
N ILE A 89 -12.46 5.76 -3.95
CA ILE A 89 -13.13 7.02 -3.62
C ILE A 89 -14.57 7.01 -4.13
N ASP A 90 -15.53 7.13 -3.21
CA ASP A 90 -16.94 7.23 -3.56
C ASP A 90 -17.25 8.55 -4.28
N ARG A 91 -17.47 8.46 -5.58
CA ARG A 91 -17.78 9.60 -6.46
C ARG A 91 -19.27 9.95 -6.47
N SER A 92 -20.12 9.16 -5.83
CA SER A 92 -21.58 9.43 -5.71
C SER A 92 -21.87 10.55 -4.71
N PHE A 93 -20.94 10.85 -3.82
CA PHE A 93 -21.09 11.94 -2.86
C PHE A 93 -21.17 13.29 -3.58
N PRO A 94 -22.14 14.16 -3.26
CA PRO A 94 -22.39 15.43 -3.94
C PRO A 94 -21.34 16.51 -3.59
N LEU A 95 -20.09 16.29 -4.00
CA LEU A 95 -18.97 17.21 -3.85
C LEU A 95 -18.69 17.93 -5.17
N SER A 96 -18.43 19.22 -5.10
CA SER A 96 -17.88 19.97 -6.24
C SER A 96 -16.38 19.72 -6.39
N VAL A 97 -15.85 19.99 -7.58
CA VAL A 97 -14.39 19.94 -7.84
C VAL A 97 -13.66 20.93 -6.92
N LEU A 98 -14.23 22.10 -6.68
CA LEU A 98 -13.67 23.11 -5.78
C LEU A 98 -13.60 22.59 -4.34
N ASP A 99 -14.67 21.94 -3.85
CA ASP A 99 -14.70 21.37 -2.50
C ASP A 99 -13.67 20.24 -2.35
N LEU A 100 -13.62 19.32 -3.32
CA LEU A 100 -12.65 18.23 -3.33
C LEU A 100 -11.20 18.75 -3.27
N ALA A 101 -10.85 19.71 -4.12
CA ALA A 101 -9.54 20.33 -4.10
C ALA A 101 -9.27 21.03 -2.76
N GLY A 102 -10.25 21.78 -2.25
CA GLY A 102 -10.18 22.53 -1.00
C GLY A 102 -9.94 21.67 0.24
N MET A 103 -10.32 20.37 0.21
CA MET A 103 -9.99 19.42 1.28
C MET A 103 -8.47 19.31 1.55
N GLY A 104 -7.63 19.63 0.54
CA GLY A 104 -6.18 19.69 0.71
C GLY A 104 -5.72 20.70 1.76
N LEU A 105 -6.53 21.70 2.07
CA LEU A 105 -6.21 22.74 3.07
C LEU A 105 -6.63 22.37 4.50
N TRP A 106 -7.37 21.27 4.72
CA TRP A 106 -7.93 20.91 6.02
C TRP A 106 -6.88 20.69 7.11
N HIS A 107 -5.69 20.25 6.73
CA HIS A 107 -4.58 20.08 7.68
C HIS A 107 -4.13 21.42 8.31
N ARG A 108 -4.32 22.55 7.59
CA ARG A 108 -3.98 23.91 8.06
C ARG A 108 -5.15 24.60 8.76
N SER A 109 -6.36 24.41 8.24
CA SER A 109 -7.52 25.18 8.65
C SER A 109 -8.52 24.39 9.50
N GLY A 110 -8.41 23.06 9.50
CA GLY A 110 -9.45 22.17 10.00
C GLY A 110 -10.66 22.08 9.05
N PRO A 111 -11.47 20.99 9.18
CA PRO A 111 -12.58 20.72 8.24
C PRO A 111 -13.76 21.71 8.40
N TRP A 112 -13.84 22.44 9.49
CA TRP A 112 -14.94 23.34 9.82
C TRP A 112 -14.70 24.79 9.42
N ARG A 113 -13.51 25.14 8.94
CA ARG A 113 -13.20 26.51 8.55
C ARG A 113 -13.70 26.80 7.14
N SER A 114 -14.29 27.98 6.95
CA SER A 114 -14.72 28.43 5.63
C SER A 114 -13.55 28.56 4.66
N LEU A 115 -13.65 27.93 3.50
CA LEU A 115 -12.66 28.03 2.43
C LEU A 115 -12.76 29.33 1.60
N ARG A 116 -13.66 30.27 1.99
CA ARG A 116 -13.88 31.52 1.20
C ARG A 116 -12.59 32.34 1.02
N GLY A 117 -11.76 32.41 2.06
CA GLY A 117 -10.44 33.10 1.99
C GLY A 117 -9.40 32.37 1.14
N GLU A 118 -9.59 31.07 0.90
CA GLU A 118 -8.62 30.23 0.17
C GLU A 118 -9.04 29.98 -1.29
N ARG A 119 -10.19 30.53 -1.71
CA ARG A 119 -10.72 30.28 -3.07
C ARG A 119 -9.72 30.59 -4.17
N ALA A 120 -8.92 31.64 -4.03
CA ALA A 120 -7.89 32.00 -5.03
C ALA A 120 -6.82 30.91 -5.16
N HIS A 121 -6.33 30.37 -4.04
CA HIS A 121 -5.37 29.26 -4.01
C HIS A 121 -5.95 27.98 -4.61
N ILE A 122 -7.23 27.68 -4.31
CA ILE A 122 -7.90 26.51 -4.89
C ILE A 122 -8.02 26.65 -6.41
N LEU A 123 -8.42 27.82 -6.90
CA LEU A 123 -8.52 28.08 -8.34
C LEU A 123 -7.15 28.00 -9.04
N GLU A 124 -6.08 28.44 -8.39
CA GLU A 124 -4.72 28.31 -8.90
C GLU A 124 -4.30 26.84 -9.01
N ALA A 125 -4.57 26.02 -7.99
CA ALA A 125 -4.30 24.60 -8.03
C ALA A 125 -5.09 23.87 -9.11
N LEU A 126 -6.39 24.21 -9.29
CA LEU A 126 -7.21 23.67 -10.38
C LEU A 126 -6.68 24.08 -11.76
N ARG A 127 -6.23 25.33 -11.92
CA ARG A 127 -5.59 25.78 -13.16
C ARG A 127 -4.31 25.00 -13.45
N ALA A 128 -3.49 24.76 -12.43
CA ALA A 128 -2.22 24.02 -12.56
C ALA A 128 -2.39 22.60 -13.08
N VAL A 129 -3.58 22.00 -12.89
CA VAL A 129 -3.94 20.66 -13.39
C VAL A 129 -4.90 20.69 -14.59
N GLY A 130 -5.15 21.89 -15.17
CA GLY A 130 -5.98 22.04 -16.36
C GLY A 130 -7.49 21.86 -16.13
N LEU A 131 -7.99 22.20 -14.94
CA LEU A 131 -9.40 22.12 -14.57
C LEU A 131 -10.09 23.50 -14.40
N SER A 132 -9.57 24.54 -15.05
CA SER A 132 -10.24 25.85 -15.08
C SER A 132 -11.64 25.73 -15.70
N GLY A 133 -12.66 26.29 -15.04
CA GLY A 133 -14.06 26.21 -15.46
C GLY A 133 -14.79 24.95 -15.03
N PHE A 134 -14.16 24.08 -14.22
CA PHE A 134 -14.77 22.86 -13.67
C PHE A 134 -15.16 23.00 -12.19
N GLU A 135 -14.94 24.15 -11.59
CA GLU A 135 -15.00 24.38 -10.14
C GLU A 135 -16.31 23.90 -9.50
N GLU A 136 -17.44 24.23 -10.15
CA GLU A 136 -18.77 23.94 -9.64
C GLU A 136 -19.32 22.58 -10.14
N ARG A 137 -18.55 21.84 -10.97
CA ARG A 137 -18.99 20.52 -11.42
C ARG A 137 -18.94 19.51 -10.28
N GLN A 138 -19.91 18.61 -10.26
CA GLN A 138 -19.93 17.48 -9.34
C GLN A 138 -18.85 16.46 -9.74
N ILE A 139 -18.12 15.90 -8.75
CA ILE A 139 -17.05 14.94 -8.98
C ILE A 139 -17.54 13.67 -9.71
N GLY A 140 -18.79 13.27 -9.48
CA GLY A 140 -19.42 12.13 -10.15
C GLY A 140 -19.61 12.29 -11.66
N THR A 141 -19.59 13.55 -12.17
CA THR A 141 -19.76 13.85 -13.60
C THR A 141 -18.44 13.93 -14.38
N LEU A 142 -17.31 13.81 -13.69
CA LEU A 142 -15.98 13.92 -14.29
C LEU A 142 -15.59 12.62 -14.99
N SER A 143 -14.84 12.73 -16.11
CA SER A 143 -14.10 11.58 -16.64
C SER A 143 -13.04 11.09 -15.65
N GLY A 144 -12.51 9.88 -15.83
CA GLY A 144 -11.44 9.34 -14.99
C GLY A 144 -10.23 10.28 -14.91
N GLY A 145 -9.74 10.77 -16.05
CA GLY A 145 -8.61 11.72 -16.09
C GLY A 145 -8.92 13.08 -15.45
N GLN A 146 -10.16 13.61 -15.61
CA GLN A 146 -10.57 14.86 -14.95
C GLN A 146 -10.64 14.68 -13.43
N PHE A 147 -11.18 13.56 -12.96
CA PHE A 147 -11.24 13.25 -11.55
C PHE A 147 -9.83 13.11 -10.95
N GLN A 148 -8.93 12.39 -11.64
CA GLN A 148 -7.53 12.26 -11.21
C GLN A 148 -6.83 13.62 -11.11
N ARG A 149 -7.02 14.52 -12.10
CA ARG A 149 -6.51 15.89 -12.04
C ARG A 149 -7.05 16.66 -10.82
N ALA A 150 -8.33 16.48 -10.46
CA ALA A 150 -8.91 17.12 -9.27
C ALA A 150 -8.26 16.59 -7.97
N LEU A 151 -7.96 15.31 -7.90
CA LEU A 151 -7.22 14.72 -6.78
C LEU A 151 -5.79 15.25 -6.69
N PHE A 152 -5.11 15.46 -7.81
CA PHE A 152 -3.79 16.10 -7.83
C PHE A 152 -3.86 17.58 -7.42
N ALA A 153 -4.93 18.33 -7.76
CA ALA A 153 -5.14 19.68 -7.23
C ALA A 153 -5.24 19.69 -5.70
N ARG A 154 -5.93 18.70 -5.11
CA ARG A 154 -5.97 18.49 -3.65
C ARG A 154 -4.56 18.28 -3.08
N LEU A 155 -3.72 17.46 -3.71
CA LEU A 155 -2.34 17.22 -3.27
C LEU A 155 -1.47 18.49 -3.37
N ILE A 156 -1.63 19.31 -4.42
CA ILE A 156 -0.95 20.61 -4.54
C ILE A 156 -1.26 21.49 -3.33
N LEU A 157 -2.53 21.57 -2.93
CA LEU A 157 -2.99 22.39 -1.82
C LEU A 157 -2.57 21.83 -0.45
N GLN A 158 -2.40 20.51 -0.35
CA GLN A 158 -1.91 19.87 0.86
C GLN A 158 -0.45 20.23 1.14
N ASP A 159 0.36 20.55 0.12
CA ASP A 159 1.72 21.07 0.23
C ASP A 159 2.64 20.22 1.12
N ALA A 160 2.52 18.90 1.01
CA ALA A 160 3.20 17.95 1.87
C ALA A 160 4.67 17.75 1.48
N ALA A 161 5.52 17.42 2.47
CA ALA A 161 6.92 17.08 2.28
C ALA A 161 7.11 15.66 1.69
N VAL A 162 6.20 14.74 2.02
CA VAL A 162 6.16 13.37 1.52
C VAL A 162 4.82 13.14 0.82
N ILE A 163 4.86 12.66 -0.41
CA ILE A 163 3.69 12.41 -1.25
C ILE A 163 3.66 10.94 -1.63
N LEU A 164 2.59 10.25 -1.25
CA LEU A 164 2.36 8.83 -1.51
C LEU A 164 1.25 8.70 -2.54
N LEU A 165 1.52 8.01 -3.65
CA LEU A 165 0.60 7.87 -4.78
C LEU A 165 0.31 6.39 -5.05
N ASP A 166 -0.95 5.98 -4.93
CA ASP A 166 -1.36 4.61 -5.18
C ASP A 166 -2.03 4.51 -6.55
N GLU A 167 -1.33 3.90 -7.50
CA GLU A 167 -1.74 3.72 -8.90
C GLU A 167 -2.30 5.00 -9.56
N PRO A 168 -1.56 6.12 -9.52
CA PRO A 168 -2.08 7.43 -9.90
C PRO A 168 -2.45 7.59 -11.38
N PHE A 169 -2.12 6.60 -12.23
CA PHE A 169 -2.30 6.68 -13.68
C PHE A 169 -3.30 5.65 -14.23
N THR A 170 -3.94 4.87 -13.36
CA THR A 170 -4.89 3.83 -13.78
C THR A 170 -6.14 4.45 -14.41
N GLY A 171 -6.52 3.97 -15.59
CA GLY A 171 -7.75 4.37 -16.27
C GLY A 171 -7.77 5.78 -16.86
N ILE A 172 -6.58 6.39 -17.09
CA ILE A 172 -6.47 7.72 -17.69
C ILE A 172 -5.69 7.69 -19.02
N ASP A 173 -5.93 8.71 -19.86
CA ASP A 173 -5.29 8.83 -21.16
C ASP A 173 -3.81 9.24 -21.06
N ALA A 174 -3.02 8.88 -22.08
CA ALA A 174 -1.56 9.10 -22.10
C ALA A 174 -1.17 10.58 -21.91
N ARG A 175 -1.92 11.51 -22.50
CA ARG A 175 -1.63 12.96 -22.36
C ARG A 175 -1.79 13.43 -20.91
N THR A 176 -2.84 12.95 -20.24
CA THR A 176 -3.03 13.25 -18.81
C THR A 176 -1.92 12.64 -17.98
N VAL A 177 -1.46 11.42 -18.30
CA VAL A 177 -0.30 10.78 -17.63
C VAL A 177 0.95 11.66 -17.76
N ASP A 178 1.27 12.14 -18.96
CA ASP A 178 2.46 13.00 -19.19
C ASP A 178 2.40 14.29 -18.35
N ASP A 179 1.23 14.95 -18.32
CA ASP A 179 1.03 16.16 -17.51
C ASP A 179 1.24 15.89 -16.00
N LEU A 180 0.74 14.76 -15.50
CA LEU A 180 0.87 14.37 -14.09
C LEU A 180 2.30 13.93 -13.75
N LEU A 181 2.99 13.24 -14.64
CA LEU A 181 4.42 12.91 -14.49
C LEU A 181 5.27 14.17 -14.45
N ALA A 182 4.97 15.18 -15.29
CA ALA A 182 5.65 16.46 -15.22
C ALA A 182 5.41 17.19 -13.88
N LEU A 183 4.22 17.07 -13.29
CA LEU A 183 3.91 17.61 -11.96
C LEU A 183 4.72 16.88 -10.87
N ILE A 184 4.78 15.56 -10.91
CA ILE A 184 5.60 14.74 -10.00
C ILE A 184 7.07 15.12 -10.09
N GLY A 185 7.60 15.30 -11.32
CA GLY A 185 8.96 15.79 -11.55
C GLY A 185 9.22 17.16 -10.94
N ARG A 186 8.24 18.08 -11.00
CA ARG A 186 8.34 19.38 -10.32
C ARG A 186 8.40 19.25 -8.79
N TRP A 187 7.58 18.38 -8.20
CA TRP A 187 7.62 18.11 -6.75
C TRP A 187 8.98 17.56 -6.31
N HIS A 188 9.51 16.59 -7.06
CA HIS A 188 10.86 16.06 -6.82
C HIS A 188 11.93 17.17 -6.95
N GLY A 189 11.86 18.01 -8.00
CA GLY A 189 12.77 19.15 -8.18
C GLY A 189 12.67 20.22 -7.08
N GLN A 190 11.56 20.25 -6.31
CA GLN A 190 11.37 21.07 -5.11
C GLN A 190 11.91 20.39 -3.84
N GLY A 191 12.54 19.22 -3.94
CA GLY A 191 13.06 18.46 -2.81
C GLY A 191 12.00 17.68 -2.03
N ARG A 192 10.79 17.49 -2.55
CA ARG A 192 9.76 16.65 -1.92
C ARG A 192 10.07 15.18 -2.17
N THR A 193 9.81 14.35 -1.18
CA THR A 193 9.86 12.89 -1.34
C THR A 193 8.58 12.41 -2.00
N VAL A 194 8.69 11.65 -3.09
CA VAL A 194 7.52 11.05 -3.76
C VAL A 194 7.69 9.54 -3.83
N VAL A 195 6.69 8.80 -3.37
CA VAL A 195 6.60 7.34 -3.51
C VAL A 195 5.36 7.01 -4.31
N ALA A 196 5.52 6.37 -5.47
CA ALA A 196 4.41 6.03 -6.35
C ALA A 196 4.34 4.53 -6.61
N ALA A 197 3.21 3.89 -6.29
CA ALA A 197 2.92 2.52 -6.71
C ALA A 197 2.53 2.54 -8.19
N LEU A 198 3.29 1.80 -9.01
CA LEU A 198 3.16 1.80 -10.46
C LEU A 198 3.25 0.36 -11.00
N HIS A 199 2.59 0.13 -12.14
CA HIS A 199 2.63 -1.15 -12.84
C HIS A 199 3.27 -1.07 -14.24
N ASP A 200 3.37 0.14 -14.82
CA ASP A 200 4.04 0.34 -16.10
C ASP A 200 5.56 0.51 -15.92
N LEU A 201 6.30 -0.56 -16.22
CA LEU A 201 7.77 -0.57 -16.09
C LEU A 201 8.46 0.40 -17.06
N ALA A 202 7.84 0.75 -18.20
CA ALA A 202 8.42 1.70 -19.13
C ALA A 202 8.39 3.11 -18.54
N GLN A 203 7.25 3.51 -17.93
CA GLN A 203 7.14 4.77 -17.20
C GLN A 203 8.12 4.84 -16.01
N VAL A 204 8.23 3.73 -15.24
CA VAL A 204 9.17 3.66 -14.11
C VAL A 204 10.60 3.87 -14.59
N ARG A 205 11.04 3.19 -15.65
CA ARG A 205 12.40 3.35 -16.22
C ARG A 205 12.67 4.76 -16.73
N ALA A 206 11.67 5.42 -17.27
CA ALA A 206 11.82 6.75 -17.88
C ALA A 206 11.84 7.88 -16.83
N HIS A 207 11.11 7.75 -15.71
CA HIS A 207 10.82 8.87 -14.83
C HIS A 207 11.27 8.70 -13.38
N PHE A 208 11.54 7.47 -12.91
CA PHE A 208 11.86 7.21 -11.51
C PHE A 208 13.30 6.70 -11.34
N PRO A 209 14.18 7.46 -10.68
CA PRO A 209 15.56 7.06 -10.46
C PRO A 209 15.70 5.89 -9.47
N SER A 210 14.80 5.80 -8.49
CA SER A 210 14.80 4.79 -7.43
C SER A 210 13.59 3.86 -7.57
N THR A 211 13.76 2.57 -7.26
CA THR A 211 12.68 1.59 -7.29
C THR A 211 12.80 0.63 -6.10
N LEU A 212 11.66 0.31 -5.49
CA LEU A 212 11.47 -0.85 -4.62
C LEU A 212 10.60 -1.87 -5.36
N LEU A 213 11.19 -3.03 -5.67
CA LEU A 213 10.47 -4.18 -6.23
C LEU A 213 10.00 -5.06 -5.09
N LEU A 214 8.69 -5.13 -4.91
CA LEU A 214 8.00 -5.82 -3.85
C LEU A 214 7.22 -7.02 -4.39
N ALA A 215 7.31 -8.16 -3.70
CA ALA A 215 6.47 -9.34 -3.91
C ALA A 215 6.15 -9.94 -2.53
N ARG A 216 5.38 -9.19 -1.74
CA ARG A 216 5.15 -9.34 -0.29
C ARG A 216 6.42 -9.18 0.55
N GLU A 217 7.55 -9.62 0.02
CA GLU A 217 8.89 -9.35 0.55
C GLU A 217 9.66 -8.43 -0.39
N PRO A 218 10.66 -7.69 0.10
CA PRO A 218 11.51 -6.88 -0.75
C PRO A 218 12.39 -7.79 -1.64
N VAL A 219 12.17 -7.74 -2.95
CA VAL A 219 12.99 -8.46 -3.93
C VAL A 219 14.29 -7.71 -4.22
N ALA A 220 14.18 -6.40 -4.42
CA ALA A 220 15.31 -5.50 -4.64
C ALA A 220 14.91 -4.06 -4.36
N TRP A 221 15.83 -3.22 -3.85
CA TRP A 221 15.64 -1.81 -3.60
C TRP A 221 16.89 -1.02 -3.99
N GLY A 222 16.75 0.04 -4.78
CA GLY A 222 17.87 0.89 -5.22
C GLY A 222 17.64 1.53 -6.59
N PRO A 223 18.72 1.81 -7.35
CA PRO A 223 18.62 2.42 -8.66
C PRO A 223 17.74 1.58 -9.61
N THR A 224 16.80 2.22 -10.29
CA THR A 224 15.77 1.58 -11.12
C THR A 224 16.36 0.61 -12.15
N ALA A 225 17.45 0.98 -12.82
CA ALA A 225 18.08 0.12 -13.83
C ALA A 225 18.58 -1.22 -13.25
N ALA A 226 19.10 -1.22 -12.02
CA ALA A 226 19.57 -2.42 -11.33
C ALA A 226 18.42 -3.26 -10.78
N VAL A 227 17.42 -2.59 -10.18
CA VAL A 227 16.26 -3.26 -9.57
C VAL A 227 15.40 -3.95 -10.61
N LEU A 228 15.11 -3.31 -11.74
CA LEU A 228 14.26 -3.85 -12.81
C LEU A 228 15.06 -4.73 -13.80
N SER A 229 16.06 -5.48 -13.31
CA SER A 229 16.75 -6.50 -14.09
C SER A 229 15.81 -7.69 -14.39
N PRO A 230 16.01 -8.41 -15.52
CA PRO A 230 15.20 -9.59 -15.85
C PRO A 230 15.20 -10.64 -14.74
N GLY A 231 16.34 -10.84 -14.04
CA GLY A 231 16.45 -11.79 -12.93
C GLY A 231 15.57 -11.43 -11.73
N ASN A 232 15.55 -10.16 -11.34
CA ASN A 232 14.70 -9.68 -10.23
C ASN A 232 13.22 -9.75 -10.58
N LEU A 233 12.85 -9.36 -11.82
CA LEU A 233 11.45 -9.46 -12.29
C LEU A 233 10.97 -10.91 -12.30
N ALA A 234 11.79 -11.86 -12.80
CA ALA A 234 11.46 -13.28 -12.76
C ALA A 234 11.36 -13.82 -11.33
N ARG A 235 12.19 -13.33 -10.40
CA ARG A 235 12.10 -13.68 -8.97
C ARG A 235 10.80 -13.16 -8.36
N ALA A 236 10.42 -11.92 -8.62
CA ALA A 236 9.18 -11.34 -8.12
C ALA A 236 7.94 -12.10 -8.61
N ALA A 237 7.91 -12.50 -9.90
CA ALA A 237 6.83 -13.29 -10.47
C ALA A 237 6.69 -14.65 -9.76
N ARG A 238 7.80 -15.39 -9.58
CA ARG A 238 7.79 -16.68 -8.87
C ARG A 238 7.31 -16.57 -7.42
N LEU A 239 7.71 -15.54 -6.70
CA LEU A 239 7.26 -15.32 -5.32
C LEU A 239 5.75 -15.04 -5.26
N SER A 240 5.20 -14.38 -6.26
CA SER A 240 3.76 -14.13 -6.34
C SER A 240 2.95 -15.40 -6.65
N GLU A 241 3.47 -16.29 -7.49
CA GLU A 241 2.82 -17.57 -7.87
C GLU A 241 2.89 -18.62 -6.76
N ALA A 242 3.96 -18.59 -5.96
CA ALA A 242 4.19 -19.56 -4.88
C ALA A 242 3.42 -19.26 -3.58
N TRP A 243 2.66 -18.16 -3.54
CA TRP A 243 1.96 -17.75 -2.34
C TRP A 243 0.68 -18.55 -2.12
N ASP A 244 0.62 -19.26 -0.98
CA ASP A 244 -0.59 -19.89 -0.46
C ASP A 244 -1.29 -18.89 0.49
N GLU A 245 -2.55 -18.53 0.19
CA GLU A 245 -3.34 -17.62 1.03
C GLU A 245 -3.69 -18.22 2.40
N ASP A 246 -3.64 -19.54 2.51
CA ASP A 246 -3.90 -20.30 3.76
C ASP A 246 -2.62 -20.58 4.58
N ALA A 247 -1.45 -20.10 4.14
CA ALA A 247 -0.20 -20.29 4.87
C ALA A 247 -0.26 -19.65 6.26
N ALA A 248 0.15 -20.42 7.28
CA ALA A 248 0.19 -19.95 8.67
C ALA A 248 1.05 -18.67 8.80
N VAL A 249 0.61 -17.75 9.67
CA VAL A 249 1.36 -16.53 10.03
C VAL A 249 2.80 -16.90 10.37
N CYS A 250 3.78 -16.25 9.69
CA CYS A 250 5.20 -16.45 9.96
C CYS A 250 5.51 -16.18 11.44
N ALA A 251 5.71 -17.24 12.21
CA ALA A 251 6.33 -17.13 13.51
C ALA A 251 7.84 -16.91 13.28
N ARG A 252 8.36 -15.74 13.63
CA ARG A 252 9.81 -15.57 13.73
C ARG A 252 10.32 -16.56 14.77
N ASP A 253 11.14 -17.52 14.36
CA ASP A 253 11.99 -18.25 15.28
C ASP A 253 13.04 -17.27 15.87
N HIS A 254 12.73 -16.72 17.04
CA HIS A 254 13.67 -15.97 17.87
C HIS A 254 14.64 -16.97 18.59
N ALA A 255 15.27 -17.87 17.86
CA ALA A 255 16.22 -18.83 18.38
C ALA A 255 17.58 -18.69 17.72
N HIS A 256 18.30 -17.62 18.05
CA HIS A 256 19.75 -17.62 18.05
C HIS A 256 20.27 -17.04 19.37
N GLY A 257 20.00 -17.79 20.45
CA GLY A 257 20.85 -17.74 21.65
C GLY A 257 22.05 -18.65 21.43
N PRO A 258 23.28 -18.28 21.89
CA PRO A 258 24.44 -19.13 21.71
C PRO A 258 24.28 -20.47 22.46
N ALA A 259 24.56 -21.56 21.77
CA ALA A 259 24.55 -22.90 22.31
C ALA A 259 25.49 -23.00 23.53
N ALA A 260 24.93 -23.38 24.69
CA ALA A 260 25.72 -23.77 25.86
C ALA A 260 26.36 -25.12 25.65
N PRO A 261 27.63 -25.35 26.08
CA PRO A 261 28.34 -26.59 25.88
C PRO A 261 27.79 -27.74 26.74
N GLY A 262 27.77 -28.91 26.16
CA GLY A 262 27.12 -30.13 26.55
C GLY A 262 27.34 -30.64 27.98
N GLN A 263 26.34 -31.32 28.46
CA GLN A 263 26.49 -32.30 29.55
C GLN A 263 26.22 -33.71 29.00
N PRO A 264 26.93 -34.76 29.51
CA PRO A 264 26.92 -36.09 28.92
C PRO A 264 25.69 -36.92 29.38
N HIS A 265 25.18 -37.68 28.43
CA HIS A 265 24.10 -38.66 28.67
C HIS A 265 24.53 -39.80 29.58
N GLY A 266 23.80 -40.00 30.66
CA GLY A 266 23.80 -41.23 31.47
C GLY A 266 22.88 -42.28 30.87
N THR A 267 23.43 -43.44 30.69
CA THR A 267 22.75 -44.69 30.31
C THR A 267 21.95 -45.28 31.48
N GLY A 268 20.75 -45.79 31.21
CA GLY A 268 19.95 -46.57 32.19
C GLY A 268 18.73 -47.18 31.52
N GLN A 269 18.90 -48.40 31.18
CA GLN A 269 18.19 -49.68 31.12
C GLN A 269 16.69 -49.73 31.47
N ASP A 270 16.01 -50.44 30.56
CA ASP A 270 14.95 -51.50 30.66
C ASP A 270 13.97 -51.50 31.81
N ASP A 271 12.70 -51.73 31.46
CA ASP A 271 11.81 -52.88 31.73
C ASP A 271 10.35 -52.48 31.41
N GLY A 272 9.61 -53.07 30.55
CA GLY A 272 8.92 -54.30 30.50
C GLY A 272 7.44 -54.22 30.96
N THR A 273 6.56 -54.85 30.15
CA THR A 273 5.16 -55.31 30.43
C THR A 273 4.07 -54.23 30.24
N GLY A 274 3.13 -54.34 29.24
CA GLY A 274 2.16 -55.39 29.06
C GLY A 274 0.75 -54.82 29.22
N GLY A 275 -0.13 -54.98 28.24
CA GLY A 275 -1.56 -55.05 28.56
C GLY A 275 -2.54 -54.22 27.76
N SER A 276 -3.14 -54.91 26.80
CA SER A 276 -4.57 -55.05 26.48
C SER A 276 -5.34 -53.91 25.79
N ALA A 277 -5.88 -54.34 24.70
CA ALA A 277 -6.91 -53.75 23.85
C ALA A 277 -8.21 -53.41 24.59
N GLN A 278 -8.87 -52.35 24.10
CA GLN A 278 -10.33 -52.32 24.00
C GLN A 278 -10.79 -51.45 22.82
N ASP A 279 -11.51 -52.12 21.97
CA ASP A 279 -12.28 -51.77 20.80
C ASP A 279 -13.57 -51.03 21.25
N HIS A 280 -13.87 -49.88 20.65
CA HIS A 280 -15.24 -49.34 20.59
C HIS A 280 -15.45 -48.62 19.27
N GLY A 281 -16.09 -49.34 18.35
CA GLY A 281 -16.69 -48.77 17.16
C GLY A 281 -17.96 -47.98 17.52
N HIS A 282 -18.16 -46.87 16.80
CA HIS A 282 -19.46 -46.25 16.60
C HIS A 282 -19.58 -45.79 15.14
N ASP A 283 -20.36 -46.58 14.38
CA ASP A 283 -21.01 -46.22 13.11
C ASP A 283 -22.02 -45.10 13.36
N HIS A 284 -21.97 -44.05 12.57
CA HIS A 284 -23.14 -43.23 12.24
C HIS A 284 -23.11 -42.82 10.77
N ALA A 285 -23.94 -43.54 10.02
CA ALA A 285 -24.36 -43.18 8.69
C ALA A 285 -25.36 -42.02 8.75
N HIS A 286 -25.16 -40.97 7.91
CA HIS A 286 -26.25 -40.09 7.51
C HIS A 286 -26.21 -39.79 6.00
N ALA A 287 -27.37 -40.07 5.40
CA ALA A 287 -27.68 -39.96 3.97
C ALA A 287 -27.88 -38.51 3.51
N PRO A 288 -27.87 -38.23 2.17
CA PRO A 288 -27.85 -36.89 1.62
C PRO A 288 -29.27 -36.32 1.37
N GLY A 289 -29.48 -35.07 1.78
CA GLY A 289 -30.70 -34.31 1.50
C GLY A 289 -30.46 -33.29 0.40
N GLY A 290 -31.04 -33.54 -0.79
CA GLY A 290 -31.01 -32.58 -1.87
C GLY A 290 -32.06 -31.48 -1.70
N HIS A 291 -31.66 -30.22 -1.90
CA HIS A 291 -32.58 -29.11 -2.13
C HIS A 291 -32.37 -28.52 -3.54
N ARG A 292 -33.36 -28.73 -4.36
CA ARG A 292 -33.56 -28.05 -5.67
C ARG A 292 -34.17 -26.67 -5.39
N HIS A 293 -33.51 -25.60 -5.85
CA HIS A 293 -34.16 -24.30 -6.00
C HIS A 293 -34.45 -24.04 -7.48
N ALA A 294 -35.74 -23.83 -7.75
CA ALA A 294 -36.29 -23.49 -9.06
C ALA A 294 -36.13 -22.00 -9.35
N HIS A 295 -35.69 -21.66 -10.55
CA HIS A 295 -35.75 -20.31 -11.11
C HIS A 295 -37.12 -20.01 -11.70
N PRO A 296 -37.70 -18.82 -11.53
CA PRO A 296 -38.81 -18.35 -12.33
C PRO A 296 -38.29 -17.57 -13.56
N HIS A 297 -38.71 -18.03 -14.74
CA HIS A 297 -38.62 -17.30 -16.02
C HIS A 297 -39.58 -16.11 -16.00
N HIS A 298 -39.10 -14.91 -16.31
CA HIS A 298 -39.96 -13.81 -16.76
C HIS A 298 -39.85 -13.67 -18.29
N ARG A 299 -41.03 -13.81 -18.92
CA ARG A 299 -41.27 -13.61 -20.34
C ARG A 299 -41.31 -12.11 -20.67
N HIS A 300 -40.68 -11.76 -21.80
CA HIS A 300 -40.95 -10.52 -22.51
C HIS A 300 -42.38 -10.51 -23.05
N GLY A 301 -43.04 -9.37 -22.93
CA GLY A 301 -44.27 -9.02 -23.65
C GLY A 301 -44.02 -7.75 -24.44
N ASP A 302 -44.06 -7.88 -25.78
CA ASP A 302 -44.19 -6.77 -26.71
C ASP A 302 -45.59 -6.16 -26.58
N ALA A 303 -45.71 -4.86 -26.70
CA ALA A 303 -46.77 -4.20 -27.47
C ALA A 303 -46.69 -2.65 -27.43
N ALA A 304 -46.74 -2.10 -28.65
CA ALA A 304 -47.18 -0.79 -29.11
C ALA A 304 -46.39 0.45 -28.73
#